data_a55f77aea794ae8ac04c8b5abbdd6c3a
#
_entry.id   a55f77aea794ae8ac04c8b5abbdd6c3a
#
_cell.length_a   1.000
_cell.length_b   1.000
_cell.length_c   1.000
_cell.angle_alpha   90.00
_cell.angle_beta   90.00
_cell.angle_gamma   90.00
#
_symmetry.space_group_name_H-M   'P 1'
#
loop_
_entity.id
_entity.type
_entity.pdbx_description
1 polymer ?
#
loop_
_entity_poly.entity_id
_entity_poly.type
_entity_poly.pdbx_seq_one_letter_code
_entity_poly.pdbx_strand_id
1 'polypeptide(L)'
;DPQLLQLIISQCDADRWHSLSKYCDVEVLKNIIPDHIQDLDWGALTLRLDSRYIFTHSKDYPWDKYTLFARTPVEKELIQKFLVEHSFPEGKDDNQWNWDDVLSIIDMDFITRHLGDIPFDLTDITKKLDDTQRQYIVTNPDARWDWQFVVTEYPIDFIVSNIAVLYPVSY
;
A
#
# COMPACT_ATOMS: atom_id res chain seq x y z
N ASP A 1 28.66 -22.24 -5.85
CA ASP A 1 29.64 -22.59 -4.82
C ASP A 1 29.47 -21.63 -3.63
N PRO A 2 29.08 -22.12 -2.43
CA PRO A 2 28.87 -21.28 -1.24
C PRO A 2 30.15 -20.54 -0.81
N GLN A 3 31.33 -21.10 -0.99
CA GLN A 3 32.60 -20.47 -0.59
C GLN A 3 32.92 -19.28 -1.50
N LEU A 4 32.64 -19.39 -2.79
CA LEU A 4 32.82 -18.27 -3.73
C LEU A 4 31.84 -17.14 -3.42
N LEU A 5 30.60 -17.43 -3.08
CA LEU A 5 29.63 -16.44 -2.66
C LEU A 5 30.07 -15.69 -1.41
N GLN A 6 30.50 -16.41 -0.38
CA GLN A 6 31.06 -15.84 0.86
C GLN A 6 32.26 -14.92 0.58
N LEU A 7 33.16 -15.32 -0.32
CA LEU A 7 34.29 -14.50 -0.72
C LEU A 7 33.85 -13.21 -1.41
N ILE A 8 32.89 -13.28 -2.32
CA ILE A 8 32.32 -12.11 -3.01
C ILE A 8 31.70 -11.15 -1.99
N ILE A 9 30.84 -11.68 -1.12
CA ILE A 9 30.15 -10.91 -0.08
C ILE A 9 31.15 -10.18 0.84
N SER A 10 32.23 -10.87 1.28
CA SER A 10 33.23 -10.27 2.17
C SER A 10 34.01 -9.10 1.57
N GLN A 11 33.94 -8.89 0.27
CA GLN A 11 34.61 -7.83 -0.48
C GLN A 11 33.62 -6.77 -1.02
N CYS A 12 32.34 -6.85 -0.67
CA CYS A 12 31.35 -5.90 -1.15
C CYS A 12 31.46 -4.56 -0.42
N ASP A 13 31.58 -3.50 -1.20
CA ASP A 13 31.30 -2.11 -0.83
C ASP A 13 29.84 -1.75 -1.17
N ALA A 14 29.42 -0.53 -0.89
CA ALA A 14 28.04 -0.07 -1.14
C ALA A 14 27.61 -0.21 -2.62
N ASP A 15 28.53 0.09 -3.55
CA ASP A 15 28.22 0.00 -5.00
C ASP A 15 28.02 -1.46 -5.45
N ARG A 16 28.79 -2.36 -4.87
CA ARG A 16 28.64 -3.81 -5.15
C ARG A 16 27.37 -4.38 -4.53
N TRP A 17 26.99 -3.95 -3.33
CA TRP A 17 25.73 -4.34 -2.71
C TRP A 17 24.52 -3.86 -3.55
N HIS A 18 24.55 -2.61 -4.03
CA HIS A 18 23.55 -2.12 -4.97
C HIS A 18 23.50 -2.97 -6.25
N SER A 19 24.66 -3.29 -6.83
CA SER A 19 24.74 -4.15 -8.02
C SER A 19 24.25 -5.58 -7.76
N LEU A 20 24.57 -6.18 -6.62
CA LEU A 20 24.06 -7.49 -6.21
C LEU A 20 22.53 -7.47 -6.08
N SER A 21 21.97 -6.49 -5.39
CA SER A 21 20.53 -6.33 -5.25
C SER A 21 19.83 -6.23 -6.61
N LYS A 22 20.48 -5.63 -7.59
CA LYS A 22 19.91 -5.35 -8.92
C LYS A 22 20.09 -6.47 -9.93
N TYR A 23 21.16 -7.25 -9.85
CA TYR A 23 21.55 -8.18 -10.92
C TYR A 23 21.79 -9.62 -10.47
N CYS A 24 22.00 -9.90 -9.18
CA CYS A 24 22.24 -11.25 -8.68
C CYS A 24 21.01 -12.14 -8.89
N ASP A 25 21.21 -13.44 -8.99
CA ASP A 25 20.13 -14.42 -9.06
C ASP A 25 19.20 -14.31 -7.83
N VAL A 26 17.89 -14.42 -8.06
CA VAL A 26 16.85 -14.23 -7.03
C VAL A 26 16.96 -15.27 -5.91
N GLU A 27 17.26 -16.52 -6.24
CA GLU A 27 17.39 -17.57 -5.21
C GLU A 27 18.68 -17.38 -4.38
N VAL A 28 19.73 -16.84 -4.97
CA VAL A 28 20.94 -16.42 -4.22
C VAL A 28 20.61 -15.25 -3.30
N LEU A 29 19.87 -14.24 -3.78
CA LEU A 29 19.45 -13.11 -2.96
C LEU A 29 18.64 -13.55 -1.74
N LYS A 30 17.65 -14.42 -1.90
CA LYS A 30 16.85 -14.95 -0.79
C LYS A 30 17.71 -15.60 0.31
N ASN A 31 18.83 -16.19 -0.05
CA ASN A 31 19.74 -16.82 0.91
C ASN A 31 20.63 -15.82 1.66
N ILE A 32 20.94 -14.65 1.08
CA ILE A 32 21.84 -13.67 1.70
C ILE A 32 21.09 -12.55 2.43
N ILE A 33 19.82 -12.31 2.10
CA ILE A 33 18.98 -11.25 2.71
C ILE A 33 19.02 -11.29 4.25
N PRO A 34 18.84 -12.44 4.94
CA PRO A 34 18.78 -12.44 6.40
C PRO A 34 20.02 -11.88 7.09
N ASP A 35 21.18 -12.08 6.50
CA ASP A 35 22.47 -11.71 7.08
C ASP A 35 22.94 -10.30 6.67
N HIS A 36 22.31 -9.68 5.65
CA HIS A 36 22.77 -8.45 5.03
C HIS A 36 21.69 -7.37 4.87
N ILE A 37 20.74 -7.32 5.81
CA ILE A 37 19.57 -6.41 5.76
C ILE A 37 19.98 -4.93 5.56
N GLN A 38 21.09 -4.51 6.17
CA GLN A 38 21.54 -3.11 6.15
C GLN A 38 22.30 -2.72 4.87
N ASP A 39 22.74 -3.71 4.11
CA ASP A 39 23.65 -3.48 2.98
C ASP A 39 22.90 -3.46 1.63
N LEU A 40 21.69 -4.06 1.59
CA LEU A 40 20.94 -4.31 0.37
C LEU A 40 20.11 -3.10 -0.09
N ASP A 41 19.95 -2.95 -1.40
CA ASP A 41 19.04 -1.98 -2.02
C ASP A 41 17.61 -2.54 -2.06
N TRP A 42 16.78 -2.12 -1.09
CA TRP A 42 15.42 -2.59 -0.93
C TRP A 42 14.47 -2.17 -2.05
N GLY A 43 14.70 -1.02 -2.67
CA GLY A 43 13.96 -0.61 -3.86
C GLY A 43 14.18 -1.60 -5.02
N ALA A 44 15.44 -1.93 -5.29
CA ALA A 44 15.78 -2.91 -6.33
C ALA A 44 15.24 -4.32 -6.01
N LEU A 45 15.34 -4.76 -4.75
CA LEU A 45 14.81 -6.07 -4.32
C LEU A 45 13.30 -6.14 -4.43
N THR A 46 12.59 -5.08 -4.03
CA THR A 46 11.13 -5.01 -4.12
C THR A 46 10.66 -5.13 -5.57
N LEU A 47 11.39 -4.62 -6.55
CA LEU A 47 11.06 -4.78 -7.97
C LEU A 47 11.27 -6.20 -8.50
N ARG A 48 12.15 -6.97 -7.91
CA ARG A 48 12.65 -8.24 -8.46
C ARG A 48 12.07 -9.48 -7.81
N LEU A 49 11.87 -9.44 -6.49
CA LEU A 49 11.37 -10.59 -5.74
C LEU A 49 9.86 -10.77 -5.98
N ASP A 50 9.38 -12.01 -5.93
CA ASP A 50 7.97 -12.29 -6.11
C ASP A 50 7.14 -11.73 -4.95
N SER A 51 5.90 -11.31 -5.25
CA SER A 51 5.02 -10.67 -4.28
C SER A 51 4.74 -11.56 -3.07
N ARG A 52 4.60 -12.86 -3.29
CA ARG A 52 4.34 -13.81 -2.20
C ARG A 52 5.50 -13.86 -1.21
N TYR A 53 6.76 -13.87 -1.70
CA TYR A 53 7.94 -13.80 -0.84
C TYR A 53 7.95 -12.50 -0.03
N ILE A 54 7.71 -11.34 -0.69
CA ILE A 54 7.67 -10.03 -0.05
C ILE A 54 6.59 -9.99 1.05
N PHE A 55 5.37 -10.42 0.75
CA PHE A 55 4.29 -10.41 1.73
C PHE A 55 4.51 -11.40 2.88
N THR A 56 5.12 -12.56 2.61
CA THR A 56 5.45 -13.53 3.67
C THR A 56 6.46 -12.94 4.66
N HIS A 57 7.42 -12.13 4.17
CA HIS A 57 8.46 -11.49 4.97
C HIS A 57 8.23 -9.99 5.19
N SER A 58 6.99 -9.55 5.15
CA SER A 58 6.63 -8.13 5.21
C SER A 58 7.04 -7.44 6.51
N LYS A 59 7.12 -8.19 7.61
CA LYS A 59 7.54 -7.70 8.95
C LYS A 59 9.03 -7.90 9.22
N ASP A 60 9.69 -8.73 8.44
CA ASP A 60 11.08 -9.12 8.67
C ASP A 60 12.06 -8.16 8.02
N TYR A 61 11.65 -7.53 6.90
CA TYR A 61 12.52 -6.73 6.05
C TYR A 61 11.90 -5.36 5.70
N PRO A 62 12.75 -4.33 5.47
CA PRO A 62 12.29 -2.97 5.18
C PRO A 62 11.94 -2.78 3.69
N TRP A 63 10.94 -3.50 3.18
CA TRP A 63 10.49 -3.40 1.80
C TRP A 63 10.10 -1.96 1.42
N ASP A 64 10.41 -1.57 0.19
CA ASP A 64 9.92 -0.32 -0.38
C ASP A 64 8.44 -0.47 -0.78
N LYS A 65 7.56 -0.03 0.10
CA LYS A 65 6.12 -0.15 -0.06
C LYS A 65 5.59 0.62 -1.26
N TYR A 66 6.15 1.80 -1.52
CA TYR A 66 5.77 2.59 -2.68
C TYR A 66 6.02 1.81 -3.99
N THR A 67 7.23 1.29 -4.15
CA THR A 67 7.61 0.48 -5.30
C THR A 67 6.82 -0.82 -5.38
N LEU A 68 6.47 -1.42 -4.24
CA LEU A 68 5.72 -2.68 -4.20
C LEU A 68 4.37 -2.58 -4.91
N PHE A 69 3.63 -1.50 -4.68
CA PHE A 69 2.30 -1.33 -5.27
C PHE A 69 2.32 -0.73 -6.68
N ALA A 70 3.39 -0.01 -7.05
CA ALA A 70 3.59 0.47 -8.43
C ALA A 70 3.92 -0.65 -9.42
N ARG A 71 4.37 -1.83 -8.93
CA ARG A 71 4.65 -2.98 -9.80
C ARG A 71 3.39 -3.80 -10.07
N THR A 72 3.20 -4.20 -11.30
CA THR A 72 2.10 -5.07 -11.71
C THR A 72 2.61 -6.40 -12.27
N PRO A 73 1.87 -7.52 -12.11
CA PRO A 73 0.64 -7.64 -11.31
C PRO A 73 0.94 -8.01 -9.86
N VAL A 74 0.19 -7.43 -8.91
CA VAL A 74 0.13 -7.92 -7.52
C VAL A 74 -1.23 -8.57 -7.29
N GLU A 75 -1.25 -9.74 -6.68
CA GLU A 75 -2.50 -10.46 -6.39
C GLU A 75 -3.30 -9.67 -5.34
N LYS A 76 -4.55 -9.33 -5.65
CA LYS A 76 -5.47 -8.56 -4.80
C LYS A 76 -5.57 -9.12 -3.37
N GLU A 77 -5.71 -10.43 -3.25
CA GLU A 77 -5.85 -11.13 -1.97
C GLU A 77 -4.59 -10.97 -1.09
N LEU A 78 -3.42 -10.94 -1.69
CA LEU A 78 -2.17 -10.71 -0.97
C LEU A 78 -2.10 -9.28 -0.43
N ILE A 79 -2.51 -8.28 -1.22
CA ILE A 79 -2.56 -6.88 -0.78
C ILE A 79 -3.56 -6.74 0.37
N GLN A 80 -4.77 -7.25 0.23
CA GLN A 80 -5.81 -7.18 1.25
C GLN A 80 -5.34 -7.80 2.58
N LYS A 81 -4.75 -8.99 2.52
CA LYS A 81 -4.17 -9.66 3.69
C LYS A 81 -3.07 -8.81 4.34
N PHE A 82 -2.17 -8.27 3.53
CA PHE A 82 -1.07 -7.45 4.01
C PHE A 82 -1.57 -6.18 4.71
N LEU A 83 -2.55 -5.47 4.13
CA LEU A 83 -3.15 -4.28 4.72
C LEU A 83 -3.77 -4.56 6.09
N VAL A 84 -4.47 -5.69 6.24
CA VAL A 84 -5.07 -6.09 7.53
C VAL A 84 -4.01 -6.45 8.57
N GLU A 85 -2.94 -7.10 8.16
CA GLU A 85 -1.85 -7.52 9.06
C GLU A 85 -0.87 -6.40 9.39
N HIS A 86 -0.89 -5.30 8.62
CA HIS A 86 -0.02 -4.16 8.82
C HIS A 86 -0.58 -3.24 9.92
N SER A 87 0.27 -2.88 10.89
CA SER A 87 -0.11 -1.88 11.90
C SER A 87 0.09 -0.48 11.34
N PHE A 88 -0.97 0.31 11.27
CA PHE A 88 -0.92 1.72 10.92
C PHE A 88 -0.84 2.54 12.22
N PRO A 89 0.26 3.23 12.53
CA PRO A 89 0.38 4.07 13.72
C PRO A 89 -0.61 5.22 13.66
N GLU A 90 -1.35 5.47 14.75
CA GLU A 90 -2.26 6.60 14.85
C GLU A 90 -1.53 7.94 14.55
N GLY A 91 -2.12 8.77 13.70
CA GLY A 91 -1.67 10.13 13.41
C GLY A 91 -0.41 10.25 12.54
N LYS A 92 0.11 9.17 11.99
CA LYS A 92 1.13 9.24 10.95
C LYS A 92 0.47 9.03 9.60
N ASP A 93 0.46 10.08 8.78
CA ASP A 93 0.36 9.92 7.34
C ASP A 93 1.57 9.08 6.92
N ASP A 94 1.32 7.79 6.69
CA ASP A 94 2.37 6.92 6.18
C ASP A 94 2.54 7.20 4.69
N ASN A 95 3.28 8.30 4.39
CA ASN A 95 3.63 8.72 3.02
C ASN A 95 4.41 7.65 2.23
N GLN A 96 4.64 6.48 2.84
CA GLN A 96 5.26 5.34 2.19
C GLN A 96 4.27 4.54 1.31
N TRP A 97 2.96 4.83 1.41
CA TRP A 97 1.94 4.14 0.62
C TRP A 97 1.53 4.96 -0.59
N ASN A 98 1.63 4.35 -1.77
CA ASN A 98 0.94 4.88 -2.94
C ASN A 98 -0.51 4.39 -2.92
N TRP A 99 -1.38 5.17 -2.28
CA TRP A 99 -2.79 4.81 -2.13
C TRP A 99 -3.52 4.71 -3.46
N ASP A 100 -3.16 5.47 -4.47
CA ASP A 100 -3.77 5.39 -5.80
C ASP A 100 -3.57 4.01 -6.42
N ASP A 101 -2.35 3.48 -6.36
CA ASP A 101 -2.06 2.14 -6.85
C ASP A 101 -2.76 1.07 -6.01
N VAL A 102 -2.73 1.17 -4.68
CA VAL A 102 -3.42 0.25 -3.76
C VAL A 102 -4.92 0.23 -4.05
N LEU A 103 -5.56 1.41 -4.10
CA LEU A 103 -6.99 1.57 -4.31
C LEU A 103 -7.43 1.16 -5.73
N SER A 104 -6.53 1.13 -6.70
CA SER A 104 -6.81 0.59 -8.03
C SER A 104 -6.96 -0.93 -8.07
N ILE A 105 -6.42 -1.63 -7.06
CA ILE A 105 -6.35 -3.11 -7.02
C ILE A 105 -7.42 -3.69 -6.09
N ILE A 106 -7.72 -3.04 -4.95
CA ILE A 106 -8.68 -3.54 -3.96
C ILE A 106 -10.11 -3.06 -4.30
N ASP A 107 -11.12 -3.76 -3.79
CA ASP A 107 -12.53 -3.42 -4.03
C ASP A 107 -13.12 -2.52 -2.93
N MET A 108 -14.24 -1.88 -3.26
CA MET A 108 -14.97 -1.01 -2.34
C MET A 108 -15.49 -1.75 -1.09
N ASP A 109 -15.85 -3.02 -1.22
CA ASP A 109 -16.33 -3.82 -0.07
C ASP A 109 -15.20 -4.05 0.95
N PHE A 110 -13.96 -4.20 0.49
CA PHE A 110 -12.81 -4.28 1.37
C PHE A 110 -12.53 -2.92 2.03
N ILE A 111 -12.51 -1.84 1.24
CA ILE A 111 -12.27 -0.48 1.73
C ILE A 111 -13.26 -0.14 2.84
N THR A 112 -14.56 -0.31 2.57
CA THR A 112 -15.62 0.07 3.53
C THR A 112 -15.58 -0.74 4.82
N ARG A 113 -15.21 -2.01 4.75
CA ARG A 113 -15.05 -2.84 5.96
C ARG A 113 -13.89 -2.41 6.86
N HIS A 114 -12.88 -1.74 6.30
CA HIS A 114 -11.65 -1.39 7.00
C HIS A 114 -11.39 0.12 7.12
N LEU A 115 -12.41 0.97 6.89
CA LEU A 115 -12.29 2.43 6.97
C LEU A 115 -11.81 2.96 8.33
N GLY A 116 -12.09 2.23 9.43
CA GLY A 116 -11.65 2.59 10.77
C GLY A 116 -10.23 2.12 11.12
N ASP A 117 -9.75 1.10 10.42
CA ASP A 117 -8.51 0.41 10.75
C ASP A 117 -7.34 0.82 9.84
N ILE A 118 -7.66 1.15 8.58
CA ILE A 118 -6.69 1.49 7.54
C ILE A 118 -6.92 2.94 7.09
N PRO A 119 -5.88 3.79 7.13
CA PRO A 119 -6.01 5.22 6.83
C PRO A 119 -6.02 5.49 5.32
N PHE A 120 -7.00 4.94 4.59
CA PHE A 120 -7.14 5.17 3.16
C PHE A 120 -7.27 6.66 2.81
N ASP A 121 -6.56 7.09 1.78
CA ASP A 121 -6.88 8.35 1.10
C ASP A 121 -7.96 8.10 0.05
N LEU A 122 -9.17 8.58 0.32
CA LEU A 122 -10.34 8.35 -0.52
C LEU A 122 -10.64 9.51 -1.48
N THR A 123 -9.76 10.51 -1.56
CA THR A 123 -9.97 11.71 -2.39
C THR A 123 -10.24 11.34 -3.85
N ASP A 124 -9.42 10.47 -4.45
CA ASP A 124 -9.61 10.07 -5.84
C ASP A 124 -10.71 9.04 -6.03
N ILE A 125 -10.95 8.19 -5.04
CA ILE A 125 -12.08 7.26 -5.07
C ILE A 125 -13.40 8.01 -5.05
N THR A 126 -13.53 9.09 -4.26
CA THR A 126 -14.74 9.92 -4.20
C THR A 126 -15.20 10.34 -5.59
N LYS A 127 -14.26 10.68 -6.48
CA LYS A 127 -14.56 11.13 -7.86
C LYS A 127 -15.02 10.01 -8.79
N LYS A 128 -14.78 8.77 -8.43
CA LYS A 128 -15.05 7.57 -9.25
C LYS A 128 -16.28 6.79 -8.80
N LEU A 129 -16.91 7.13 -7.67
CA LEU A 129 -18.07 6.41 -7.14
C LEU A 129 -19.28 6.55 -8.06
N ASP A 130 -19.87 5.42 -8.42
CA ASP A 130 -21.16 5.38 -9.10
C ASP A 130 -22.34 5.67 -8.14
N ASP A 131 -23.55 5.77 -8.68
CA ASP A 131 -24.75 6.13 -7.91
C ASP A 131 -25.02 5.16 -6.75
N THR A 132 -24.71 3.88 -6.90
CA THR A 132 -24.92 2.88 -5.86
C THR A 132 -23.83 2.96 -4.79
N GLN A 133 -22.61 3.25 -5.18
CA GLN A 133 -21.45 3.36 -4.29
C GLN A 133 -21.45 4.65 -3.46
N ARG A 134 -22.09 5.72 -3.91
CA ARG A 134 -22.23 6.98 -3.14
C ARG A 134 -22.83 6.76 -1.75
N GLN A 135 -23.61 5.70 -1.57
CA GLN A 135 -24.16 5.34 -0.27
C GLN A 135 -23.07 5.05 0.78
N TYR A 136 -21.87 4.66 0.36
CA TYR A 136 -20.75 4.47 1.28
C TYR A 136 -20.33 5.76 2.02
N ILE A 137 -20.43 6.92 1.35
CA ILE A 137 -20.16 8.24 1.98
C ILE A 137 -21.13 8.49 3.13
N VAL A 138 -22.41 8.19 2.90
CA VAL A 138 -23.48 8.41 3.89
C VAL A 138 -23.33 7.47 5.09
N THR A 139 -22.91 6.24 4.86
CA THR A 139 -22.73 5.25 5.92
C THR A 139 -21.40 5.39 6.67
N ASN A 140 -20.44 6.13 6.11
CA ASN A 140 -19.10 6.34 6.71
C ASN A 140 -18.68 7.82 6.62
N PRO A 141 -19.41 8.75 7.25
CA PRO A 141 -19.19 10.19 7.08
C PRO A 141 -17.86 10.68 7.65
N ASP A 142 -17.27 9.96 8.59
CA ASP A 142 -16.00 10.32 9.24
C ASP A 142 -14.76 9.89 8.43
N ALA A 143 -14.95 9.18 7.32
CA ALA A 143 -13.85 8.79 6.45
C ALA A 143 -13.31 9.98 5.64
N ARG A 144 -12.07 9.85 5.13
CA ARG A 144 -11.36 10.91 4.39
C ARG A 144 -11.85 11.06 2.95
N TRP A 145 -13.15 11.37 2.77
CA TRP A 145 -13.74 11.66 1.46
C TRP A 145 -13.34 13.05 0.95
N ASP A 146 -13.34 13.25 -0.37
CA ASP A 146 -13.26 14.60 -0.97
C ASP A 146 -14.60 15.33 -0.80
N TRP A 147 -14.82 15.92 0.38
CA TRP A 147 -16.06 16.62 0.69
C TRP A 147 -16.31 17.82 -0.22
N GLN A 148 -15.27 18.48 -0.70
CA GLN A 148 -15.42 19.57 -1.66
C GLN A 148 -16.03 19.04 -2.96
N PHE A 149 -15.53 17.93 -3.48
CA PHE A 149 -16.09 17.27 -4.66
C PHE A 149 -17.52 16.79 -4.44
N VAL A 150 -17.81 16.16 -3.30
CA VAL A 150 -19.16 15.67 -2.96
C VAL A 150 -20.19 16.81 -3.04
N VAL A 151 -19.91 17.97 -2.43
CA VAL A 151 -20.88 19.06 -2.38
C VAL A 151 -21.02 19.85 -3.70
N THR A 152 -20.01 19.82 -4.57
CA THR A 152 -20.02 20.56 -5.83
C THR A 152 -20.47 19.73 -7.04
N GLU A 153 -20.16 18.45 -7.07
CA GLU A 153 -20.29 17.62 -8.26
C GLU A 153 -21.36 16.53 -8.14
N TYR A 154 -21.77 16.15 -6.92
CA TYR A 154 -22.79 15.12 -6.76
C TYR A 154 -24.21 15.69 -7.01
N PRO A 155 -25.16 14.85 -7.47
CA PRO A 155 -26.52 15.29 -7.73
C PRO A 155 -27.16 15.94 -6.51
N ILE A 156 -27.85 17.07 -6.72
CA ILE A 156 -28.47 17.83 -5.63
C ILE A 156 -29.45 16.99 -4.82
N ASP A 157 -30.16 16.07 -5.48
CA ASP A 157 -31.12 15.17 -4.81
C ASP A 157 -30.40 14.23 -3.82
N PHE A 158 -29.19 13.77 -4.15
CA PHE A 158 -28.36 12.99 -3.22
C PHE A 158 -27.97 13.82 -2.01
N ILE A 159 -27.48 15.05 -2.22
CA ILE A 159 -27.08 15.96 -1.15
C ILE A 159 -28.26 16.26 -0.23
N VAL A 160 -29.40 16.67 -0.79
CA VAL A 160 -30.61 17.04 -0.01
C VAL A 160 -31.14 15.86 0.78
N SER A 161 -31.20 14.67 0.17
CA SER A 161 -31.69 13.46 0.84
C SER A 161 -30.83 12.99 2.01
N ASN A 162 -29.54 13.39 2.03
CA ASN A 162 -28.59 12.93 3.04
C ASN A 162 -28.00 14.08 3.86
N ILE A 163 -28.60 15.28 3.80
CA ILE A 163 -28.03 16.52 4.39
C ILE A 163 -27.77 16.41 5.89
N ALA A 164 -28.58 15.69 6.63
CA ALA A 164 -28.43 15.53 8.09
C ALA A 164 -27.16 14.73 8.47
N VAL A 165 -26.69 13.86 7.58
CA VAL A 165 -25.46 13.07 7.76
C VAL A 165 -24.27 13.84 7.23
N LEU A 166 -24.40 14.48 6.07
CA LEU A 166 -23.31 15.18 5.39
C LEU A 166 -22.94 16.50 6.10
N TYR A 167 -23.90 17.11 6.81
CA TYR A 167 -23.72 18.35 7.58
C TYR A 167 -24.29 18.18 8.99
N PRO A 168 -23.65 17.41 9.87
CA PRO A 168 -24.12 17.27 11.24
C PRO A 168 -24.07 18.66 11.91
N VAL A 169 -25.23 19.18 12.27
CA VAL A 169 -25.33 20.47 13.01
C VAL A 169 -24.75 20.21 14.39
N SER A 170 -23.56 20.78 14.64
CA SER A 170 -22.97 20.80 15.99
C SER A 170 -23.81 21.76 16.84
N TYR A 171 -24.63 21.25 17.75
CA TYR A 171 -25.33 22.00 18.78
C TYR A 171 -24.40 22.26 19.97
#